data_1cb81564d1c463cb1a1a944e598b9303
#
_entry.id   1cb81564d1c463cb1a1a944e598b9303
#
_cell.length_a   1.000
_cell.length_b   1.000
_cell.length_c   1.000
_cell.angle_alpha   90.00
_cell.angle_beta   90.00
_cell.angle_gamma   90.00
#
_symmetry.space_group_name_H-M   'P 1'
#
loop_
_entity.id
_entity.type
_entity.pdbx_description
1 polymer ?
#
loop_
_entity_poly.entity_id
_entity_poly.type
_entity_poly.pdbx_seq_one_letter_code
_entity_poly.pdbx_strand_id
1 'polypeptide(L)'
;VGSEMCIRDRAGEIGVDVRLAKRAGLLHDIGKSIDHEVEGSHIQIGADLCKKYKESQIVINTVESHHGDVEPQSLIACIVQAADAISAARPGARRETLETYTNRLKQLEDITNSFKGVEKSFAIQAGREVRIMVVPEQVSDSEMVLLARDISKQIEAELEYPGQIK
;
A
#
# COMPACT_ATOMS: atom_id res chain seq x y z
N VAL A 1 -11.35 -4.69 2.88
CA VAL A 1 -12.49 -3.98 3.53
C VAL A 1 -12.78 -2.65 2.84
N GLY A 2 -11.78 -1.82 2.52
CA GLY A 2 -12.00 -0.51 1.89
C GLY A 2 -12.50 -0.58 0.44
N SER A 3 -11.89 -1.40 -0.40
CA SER A 3 -12.30 -1.61 -1.81
C SER A 3 -13.69 -2.25 -1.91
N GLU A 4 -14.02 -3.20 -1.06
CA GLU A 4 -15.34 -3.87 -1.06
C GLU A 4 -16.49 -2.90 -0.78
N MET A 5 -16.32 -1.97 0.18
CA MET A 5 -17.32 -0.93 0.46
C MET A 5 -17.48 0.01 -0.73
N CYS A 6 -16.38 0.43 -1.36
CA CYS A 6 -16.40 1.29 -2.52
C CYS A 6 -17.12 0.61 -3.71
N ILE A 7 -16.81 -0.66 -3.97
CA ILE A 7 -17.47 -1.45 -5.03
C ILE A 7 -18.97 -1.56 -4.78
N ARG A 8 -19.40 -1.88 -3.55
CA ARG A 8 -20.81 -1.98 -3.17
C ARG A 8 -21.57 -0.68 -3.43
N ASP A 9 -21.03 0.44 -2.94
CA ASP A 9 -21.70 1.73 -2.98
C ASP A 9 -21.78 2.25 -4.43
N ARG A 10 -20.71 2.13 -5.21
CA ARG A 10 -20.70 2.51 -6.62
C ARG A 10 -21.60 1.62 -7.47
N ALA A 11 -21.64 0.33 -7.22
CA ALA A 11 -22.57 -0.58 -7.90
C ALA A 11 -24.04 -0.19 -7.64
N GLY A 12 -24.38 0.18 -6.40
CA GLY A 12 -25.69 0.67 -6.03
C GLY A 12 -26.07 2.00 -6.69
N GLU A 13 -25.13 2.96 -6.72
CA GLU A 13 -25.35 4.28 -7.37
C GLU A 13 -25.56 4.17 -8.90
N ILE A 14 -24.83 3.26 -9.54
CA ILE A 14 -24.92 3.06 -11.02
C ILE A 14 -26.07 2.12 -11.39
N GLY A 15 -26.65 1.40 -10.41
CA GLY A 15 -27.79 0.51 -10.64
C GLY A 15 -27.41 -0.86 -11.24
N VAL A 16 -26.16 -1.33 -11.03
CA VAL A 16 -25.76 -2.68 -11.41
C VAL A 16 -25.93 -3.64 -10.24
N ASP A 17 -25.90 -4.96 -10.52
CA ASP A 17 -26.05 -5.98 -9.48
C ASP A 17 -24.95 -5.88 -8.43
N VAL A 18 -25.31 -5.41 -7.24
CA VAL A 18 -24.42 -5.21 -6.09
C VAL A 18 -23.82 -6.52 -5.60
N ARG A 19 -24.57 -7.64 -5.65
CA ARG A 19 -24.07 -8.94 -5.19
C ARG A 19 -23.00 -9.46 -6.14
N LEU A 20 -23.25 -9.32 -7.43
CA LEU A 20 -22.30 -9.73 -8.47
C LEU A 20 -21.04 -8.85 -8.43
N ALA A 21 -21.19 -7.53 -8.23
CA ALA A 21 -20.09 -6.60 -8.09
C ALA A 21 -19.20 -6.93 -6.87
N LYS A 22 -19.81 -7.23 -5.71
CA LYS A 22 -19.07 -7.66 -4.52
C LYS A 22 -18.34 -8.98 -4.74
N ARG A 23 -18.95 -9.95 -5.43
CA ARG A 23 -18.33 -11.21 -5.75
C ARG A 23 -17.14 -11.03 -6.70
N ALA A 24 -17.31 -10.24 -7.74
CA ALA A 24 -16.22 -9.90 -8.65
C ALA A 24 -15.07 -9.20 -7.92
N GLY A 25 -15.38 -8.24 -7.05
CA GLY A 25 -14.40 -7.55 -6.22
C GLY A 25 -13.69 -8.45 -5.20
N LEU A 26 -14.37 -9.48 -4.67
CA LEU A 26 -13.75 -10.45 -3.78
C LEU A 26 -12.76 -11.37 -4.53
N LEU A 27 -13.10 -11.75 -5.76
CA LEU A 27 -12.37 -12.74 -6.53
C LEU A 27 -11.33 -12.15 -7.49
N HIS A 28 -11.28 -10.81 -7.69
CA HIS A 28 -10.40 -10.20 -8.69
C HIS A 28 -8.92 -10.61 -8.56
N ASP A 29 -8.46 -10.81 -7.34
CA ASP A 29 -7.09 -11.17 -6.98
C ASP A 29 -6.95 -12.63 -6.48
N ILE A 30 -7.92 -13.50 -6.74
CA ILE A 30 -7.93 -14.87 -6.20
C ILE A 30 -6.70 -15.68 -6.62
N GLY A 31 -6.12 -15.39 -7.78
CA GLY A 31 -4.91 -16.04 -8.27
C GLY A 31 -3.70 -15.86 -7.34
N LYS A 32 -3.63 -14.76 -6.60
CA LYS A 32 -2.56 -14.52 -5.61
C LYS A 32 -2.56 -15.49 -4.43
N SER A 33 -3.63 -16.25 -4.24
CA SER A 33 -3.70 -17.25 -3.17
C SER A 33 -2.90 -18.51 -3.46
N ILE A 34 -2.59 -18.79 -4.74
CA ILE A 34 -1.88 -20.00 -5.19
C ILE A 34 -0.77 -19.72 -6.21
N ASP A 35 -0.40 -18.46 -6.44
CA ASP A 35 0.66 -18.08 -7.41
C ASP A 35 2.05 -18.62 -7.03
N HIS A 36 2.25 -18.95 -5.74
CA HIS A 36 3.49 -19.60 -5.28
C HIS A 36 3.60 -21.09 -5.65
N GLU A 37 2.47 -21.73 -5.97
CA GLU A 37 2.38 -23.16 -6.28
C GLU A 37 2.26 -23.45 -7.79
N VAL A 38 1.85 -22.43 -8.57
CA VAL A 38 1.53 -22.57 -10.00
C VAL A 38 2.25 -21.50 -10.79
N GLU A 39 2.97 -21.89 -11.84
CA GLU A 39 3.59 -20.93 -12.76
C GLU A 39 2.54 -20.18 -13.58
N GLY A 40 2.66 -18.86 -13.63
CA GLY A 40 1.78 -17.98 -14.41
C GLY A 40 1.49 -16.66 -13.72
N SER A 41 0.82 -15.76 -14.43
CA SER A 41 0.36 -14.52 -13.80
C SER A 41 -0.85 -14.82 -12.91
N HIS A 42 -0.98 -14.10 -11.78
CA HIS A 42 -2.13 -14.25 -10.89
C HIS A 42 -3.47 -13.99 -11.62
N ILE A 43 -3.46 -13.21 -12.70
CA ILE A 43 -4.62 -12.95 -13.55
C ILE A 43 -5.06 -14.24 -14.25
N GLN A 44 -4.14 -14.91 -14.94
CA GLN A 44 -4.42 -16.14 -15.65
C GLN A 44 -4.86 -17.26 -14.69
N ILE A 45 -4.09 -17.43 -13.61
CA ILE A 45 -4.40 -18.41 -12.56
C ILE A 45 -5.78 -18.15 -11.96
N GLY A 46 -6.10 -16.89 -11.65
CA GLY A 46 -7.39 -16.47 -11.11
C GLY A 46 -8.54 -16.71 -12.08
N ALA A 47 -8.36 -16.39 -13.37
CA ALA A 47 -9.36 -16.64 -14.40
C ALA A 47 -9.64 -18.15 -14.58
N ASP A 48 -8.60 -18.98 -14.58
CA ASP A 48 -8.72 -20.43 -14.72
C ASP A 48 -9.42 -21.06 -13.49
N LEU A 49 -9.12 -20.54 -12.27
CA LEU A 49 -9.85 -20.92 -11.07
C LEU A 49 -11.34 -20.55 -11.18
N CYS A 50 -11.65 -19.33 -11.59
CA CYS A 50 -13.04 -18.88 -11.77
C CYS A 50 -13.77 -19.73 -12.81
N LYS A 51 -13.12 -20.11 -13.92
CA LYS A 51 -13.66 -21.03 -14.93
C LYS A 51 -13.90 -22.43 -14.35
N LYS A 52 -12.93 -22.97 -13.61
CA LYS A 52 -13.02 -24.29 -12.96
C LYS A 52 -14.21 -24.36 -11.97
N TYR A 53 -14.43 -23.31 -11.22
CA TYR A 53 -15.54 -23.24 -10.25
C TYR A 53 -16.84 -22.65 -10.81
N LYS A 54 -16.93 -22.51 -12.14
CA LYS A 54 -18.12 -22.08 -12.88
C LYS A 54 -18.68 -20.73 -12.44
N GLU A 55 -17.78 -19.78 -12.18
CA GLU A 55 -18.14 -18.39 -11.94
C GLU A 55 -18.76 -17.77 -13.20
N SER A 56 -19.54 -16.70 -13.01
CA SER A 56 -20.17 -16.00 -14.13
C SER A 56 -19.11 -15.36 -15.04
N GLN A 57 -19.45 -15.21 -16.34
CA GLN A 57 -18.55 -14.59 -17.30
C GLN A 57 -18.15 -13.16 -16.91
N ILE A 58 -19.02 -12.43 -16.20
CA ILE A 58 -18.73 -11.09 -15.68
C ILE A 58 -17.62 -11.15 -14.63
N VAL A 59 -17.66 -12.14 -13.72
CA VAL A 59 -16.60 -12.33 -12.71
C VAL A 59 -15.29 -12.71 -13.38
N ILE A 60 -15.31 -13.66 -14.34
CA ILE A 60 -14.13 -14.09 -15.09
C ILE A 60 -13.50 -12.90 -15.82
N ASN A 61 -14.29 -12.15 -16.60
CA ASN A 61 -13.78 -10.96 -17.28
C ASN A 61 -13.25 -9.90 -16.32
N THR A 62 -13.87 -9.72 -15.14
CA THR A 62 -13.36 -8.81 -14.12
C THR A 62 -11.97 -9.23 -13.63
N VAL A 63 -11.75 -10.53 -13.39
CA VAL A 63 -10.43 -11.07 -13.01
C VAL A 63 -9.41 -10.86 -14.13
N GLU A 64 -9.80 -11.06 -15.40
CA GLU A 64 -8.91 -10.91 -16.56
C GLU A 64 -8.56 -9.43 -16.84
N SER A 65 -9.47 -8.49 -16.55
CA SER A 65 -9.35 -7.09 -16.98
C SER A 65 -8.90 -6.09 -15.90
N HIS A 66 -8.82 -6.49 -14.62
CA HIS A 66 -8.62 -5.52 -13.53
C HIS A 66 -7.29 -4.76 -13.57
N HIS A 67 -6.27 -5.24 -14.27
CA HIS A 67 -5.02 -4.53 -14.51
C HIS A 67 -4.94 -3.83 -15.87
N GLY A 68 -5.97 -3.98 -16.71
CA GLY A 68 -6.05 -3.31 -18.02
C GLY A 68 -5.44 -4.10 -19.18
N ASP A 69 -4.96 -5.32 -18.97
CA ASP A 69 -4.40 -6.18 -20.02
C ASP A 69 -5.49 -6.70 -20.98
N VAL A 70 -6.70 -6.80 -20.48
CA VAL A 70 -7.90 -7.22 -21.23
C VAL A 70 -8.95 -6.13 -21.09
N GLU A 71 -9.75 -5.91 -22.13
CA GLU A 71 -10.82 -4.91 -22.13
C GLU A 71 -11.95 -5.32 -21.18
N PRO A 72 -12.44 -4.42 -20.29
CA PRO A 72 -13.55 -4.70 -19.40
C PRO A 72 -14.86 -4.76 -20.22
N GLN A 73 -15.59 -5.87 -20.12
CA GLN A 73 -16.83 -6.12 -20.85
C GLN A 73 -18.10 -5.74 -20.06
N SER A 74 -17.94 -5.19 -18.85
CA SER A 74 -19.06 -4.79 -18.00
C SER A 74 -18.72 -3.60 -17.12
N LEU A 75 -19.75 -2.83 -16.72
CA LEU A 75 -19.58 -1.76 -15.72
C LEU A 75 -19.03 -2.28 -14.39
N ILE A 76 -19.35 -3.52 -14.03
CA ILE A 76 -18.81 -4.17 -12.83
C ILE A 76 -17.29 -4.30 -12.93
N ALA A 77 -16.76 -4.72 -14.07
CA ALA A 77 -15.31 -4.82 -14.27
C ALA A 77 -14.64 -3.44 -14.15
N CYS A 78 -15.22 -2.39 -14.72
CA CYS A 78 -14.73 -1.01 -14.59
C CYS A 78 -14.75 -0.51 -13.14
N ILE A 79 -15.82 -0.81 -12.39
CA ILE A 79 -15.95 -0.43 -10.97
C ILE A 79 -14.86 -1.12 -10.13
N VAL A 80 -14.62 -2.41 -10.36
CA VAL A 80 -13.60 -3.18 -9.61
C VAL A 80 -12.21 -2.66 -9.93
N GLN A 81 -11.88 -2.42 -11.20
CA GLN A 81 -10.60 -1.84 -11.62
C GLN A 81 -10.36 -0.46 -10.97
N ALA A 82 -11.35 0.43 -11.01
CA ALA A 82 -11.24 1.74 -10.38
C ALA A 82 -11.11 1.65 -8.86
N ALA A 83 -11.86 0.77 -8.20
CA ALA A 83 -11.79 0.57 -6.76
C ALA A 83 -10.45 -0.01 -6.31
N ASP A 84 -9.86 -0.92 -7.10
CA ASP A 84 -8.54 -1.47 -6.84
C ASP A 84 -7.46 -0.40 -7.00
N ALA A 85 -7.48 0.39 -8.08
CA ALA A 85 -6.56 1.50 -8.30
C ALA A 85 -6.62 2.54 -7.16
N ILE A 86 -7.82 2.91 -6.71
CA ILE A 86 -8.01 3.83 -5.57
C ILE A 86 -7.48 3.21 -4.28
N SER A 87 -7.74 1.91 -4.06
CA SER A 87 -7.27 1.19 -2.87
C SER A 87 -5.73 1.11 -2.84
N ALA A 88 -5.11 0.86 -3.99
CA ALA A 88 -3.65 0.80 -4.13
C ALA A 88 -2.97 2.18 -3.94
N ALA A 89 -3.68 3.26 -4.32
CA ALA A 89 -3.19 4.63 -4.16
C ALA A 89 -3.32 5.19 -2.74
N ARG A 90 -4.04 4.50 -1.85
CA ARG A 90 -4.18 4.97 -0.45
C ARG A 90 -2.84 4.90 0.28
N PRO A 91 -2.48 5.95 1.05
CA PRO A 91 -1.31 5.90 1.93
C PRO A 91 -1.38 4.67 2.86
N GLY A 92 -0.35 3.82 2.85
CA GLY A 92 -0.28 2.61 3.66
C GLY A 92 -1.13 1.41 3.16
N ALA A 93 -1.71 1.47 1.96
CA ALA A 93 -2.49 0.36 1.39
C ALA A 93 -1.61 -0.79 0.88
N ARG A 94 -0.42 -0.51 0.38
CA ARG A 94 0.58 -1.53 0.09
C ARG A 94 1.14 -2.00 1.43
N ARG A 95 0.93 -3.26 1.77
CA ARG A 95 1.70 -3.90 2.85
C ARG A 95 3.15 -3.83 2.42
N GLU A 96 3.87 -2.93 3.07
CA GLU A 96 5.31 -2.89 2.98
C GLU A 96 5.84 -4.28 3.30
N THR A 97 6.68 -4.85 2.46
CA THR A 97 7.33 -6.13 2.80
C THR A 97 8.13 -5.92 4.07
N LEU A 98 8.32 -6.96 4.87
CA LEU A 98 9.12 -6.86 6.10
C LEU A 98 10.53 -6.29 5.80
N GLU A 99 11.08 -6.64 4.65
CA GLU A 99 12.37 -6.15 4.18
C GLU A 99 12.33 -4.64 3.88
N THR A 100 11.35 -4.16 3.11
CA THR A 100 11.19 -2.73 2.80
C THR A 100 10.94 -1.93 4.07
N TYR A 101 10.13 -2.46 4.99
CA TYR A 101 9.88 -1.87 6.30
C TYR A 101 11.17 -1.75 7.13
N THR A 102 11.95 -2.83 7.23
CA THR A 102 13.20 -2.84 7.97
C THR A 102 14.22 -1.89 7.36
N ASN A 103 14.34 -1.86 6.02
CA ASN A 103 15.23 -0.96 5.31
C ASN A 103 14.86 0.51 5.56
N ARG A 104 13.57 0.84 5.56
CA ARG A 104 13.10 2.21 5.85
C ARG A 104 13.44 2.63 7.27
N LEU A 105 13.21 1.76 8.27
CA LEU A 105 13.59 2.06 9.67
C LEU A 105 15.10 2.31 9.78
N LYS A 106 15.89 1.46 9.14
CA LYS A 106 17.35 1.61 9.12
C LYS A 106 17.79 2.91 8.46
N GLN A 107 17.19 3.28 7.32
CA GLN A 107 17.48 4.55 6.65
C GLN A 107 17.15 5.76 7.53
N LEU A 108 16.02 5.74 8.27
CA LEU A 108 15.66 6.79 9.23
C LEU A 108 16.72 6.93 10.34
N GLU A 109 17.17 5.82 10.89
CA GLU A 109 18.22 5.81 11.91
C GLU A 109 19.57 6.25 11.33
N ASP A 110 19.95 5.81 10.14
CA ASP A 110 21.21 6.17 9.49
C ASP A 110 21.26 7.68 9.19
N ILE A 111 20.18 8.27 8.64
CA ILE A 111 20.06 9.71 8.40
C ILE A 111 20.23 10.46 9.73
N THR A 112 19.48 10.08 10.76
CA THR A 112 19.49 10.77 12.06
C THR A 112 20.84 10.67 12.74
N ASN A 113 21.49 9.50 12.71
CA ASN A 113 22.80 9.27 13.30
C ASN A 113 23.94 9.98 12.57
N SER A 114 23.72 10.47 11.32
CA SER A 114 24.72 11.23 10.56
C SER A 114 24.95 12.65 11.10
N PHE A 115 24.01 13.17 11.91
CA PHE A 115 24.10 14.51 12.44
C PHE A 115 25.09 14.61 13.60
N LYS A 116 25.89 15.68 13.58
CA LYS A 116 26.82 15.96 14.68
C LYS A 116 26.07 16.25 15.98
N GLY A 117 26.50 15.63 17.05
CA GLY A 117 25.85 15.76 18.37
C GLY A 117 24.75 14.74 18.64
N VAL A 118 24.39 13.92 17.67
CA VAL A 118 23.54 12.74 17.89
C VAL A 118 24.41 11.57 18.35
N GLU A 119 24.11 11.00 19.49
CA GLU A 119 24.78 9.81 20.01
C GLU A 119 24.14 8.55 19.42
N LYS A 120 22.82 8.49 19.41
CA LYS A 120 22.04 7.35 18.92
C LYS A 120 20.61 7.75 18.60
N SER A 121 20.01 7.08 17.62
CA SER A 121 18.60 7.23 17.32
C SER A 121 17.88 5.89 17.22
N PHE A 122 16.57 5.90 17.43
CA PHE A 122 15.70 4.73 17.33
C PHE A 122 14.42 5.10 16.62
N ALA A 123 14.12 4.42 15.53
CA ALA A 123 12.84 4.50 14.86
C ALA A 123 11.83 3.59 15.59
N ILE A 124 10.77 4.19 16.15
CA ILE A 124 9.73 3.51 16.91
C ILE A 124 8.36 3.74 16.28
N GLN A 125 7.32 3.05 16.77
CA GLN A 125 5.95 3.14 16.25
C GLN A 125 5.86 2.96 14.72
N ALA A 126 6.56 1.95 14.20
CA ALA A 126 6.62 1.69 12.76
C ALA A 126 7.23 2.84 11.93
N GLY A 127 8.20 3.55 12.50
CA GLY A 127 8.88 4.69 11.86
C GLY A 127 8.09 5.99 11.90
N ARG A 128 7.01 6.07 12.66
CA ARG A 128 6.23 7.32 12.84
C ARG A 128 6.82 8.26 13.88
N GLU A 129 7.73 7.77 14.71
CA GLU A 129 8.43 8.51 15.73
C GLU A 129 9.91 8.11 15.68
N VAL A 130 10.82 9.08 15.73
CA VAL A 130 12.25 8.85 15.87
C VAL A 130 12.70 9.46 17.20
N ARG A 131 13.19 8.64 18.09
CA ARG A 131 13.81 9.09 19.35
C ARG A 131 15.29 9.30 19.14
N ILE A 132 15.75 10.51 19.46
CA ILE A 132 17.12 10.93 19.25
C ILE A 132 17.76 11.18 20.62
N MET A 133 18.89 10.53 20.85
CA MET A 133 19.73 10.79 22.00
C MET A 133 20.86 11.71 21.57
N VAL A 134 20.99 12.84 22.21
CA VAL A 134 22.05 13.82 21.93
C VAL A 134 23.11 13.81 23.01
N VAL A 135 24.33 14.18 22.65
CA VAL A 135 25.44 14.37 23.61
C VAL A 135 25.29 15.76 24.26
N PRO A 136 25.04 15.84 25.59
CA PRO A 136 24.74 17.12 26.24
C PRO A 136 25.85 18.17 26.13
N GLU A 137 27.10 17.70 26.02
CA GLU A 137 28.28 18.57 25.88
C GLU A 137 28.41 19.19 24.47
N GLN A 138 27.68 18.66 23.48
CA GLN A 138 27.75 19.07 22.09
C GLN A 138 26.51 19.79 21.59
N VAL A 139 25.38 19.62 22.23
CA VAL A 139 24.07 20.18 21.79
C VAL A 139 23.36 20.78 23.02
N SER A 140 23.19 22.08 23.02
CA SER A 140 22.39 22.79 24.03
C SER A 140 20.90 22.66 23.78
N ASP A 141 20.07 22.96 24.77
CA ASP A 141 18.61 22.92 24.66
C ASP A 141 18.04 23.79 23.52
N SER A 142 18.66 24.93 23.26
CA SER A 142 18.28 25.82 22.16
C SER A 142 18.68 25.27 20.78
N GLU A 143 19.77 24.53 20.71
CA GLU A 143 20.24 23.87 19.48
C GLU A 143 19.45 22.60 19.17
N MET A 144 18.87 21.93 20.17
CA MET A 144 18.02 20.74 19.92
C MET A 144 16.85 21.03 19.01
N VAL A 145 16.21 22.19 19.13
CA VAL A 145 15.08 22.58 18.26
C VAL A 145 15.53 22.75 16.81
N LEU A 146 16.70 23.35 16.60
CA LEU A 146 17.26 23.53 15.26
C LEU A 146 17.67 22.16 14.67
N LEU A 147 18.33 21.35 15.46
CA LEU A 147 18.75 20.01 15.07
C LEU A 147 17.54 19.13 14.67
N ALA A 148 16.48 19.14 15.45
CA ALA A 148 15.24 18.41 15.13
C ALA A 148 14.63 18.87 13.79
N ARG A 149 14.63 20.19 13.54
CA ARG A 149 14.13 20.77 12.29
C ARG A 149 14.99 20.38 11.09
N ASP A 150 16.30 20.38 11.24
CA ASP A 150 17.23 20.03 10.16
C ASP A 150 17.16 18.53 9.84
N ILE A 151 17.04 17.68 10.85
CA ILE A 151 16.78 16.24 10.69
C ILE A 151 15.46 16.00 9.95
N SER A 152 14.37 16.67 10.36
CA SER A 152 13.06 16.56 9.68
C SER A 152 13.17 16.89 8.20
N LYS A 153 13.83 18.00 7.87
CA LYS A 153 14.03 18.42 6.47
C LYS A 153 14.83 17.41 5.66
N GLN A 154 15.87 16.83 6.25
CA GLN A 154 16.69 15.86 5.55
C GLN A 154 15.93 14.54 5.32
N ILE A 155 15.14 14.10 6.29
CA ILE A 155 14.26 12.94 6.14
C ILE A 155 13.24 13.20 5.00
N GLU A 156 12.62 14.38 4.96
CA GLU A 156 11.68 14.76 3.89
C GLU A 156 12.33 14.82 2.51
N ALA A 157 13.61 15.19 2.43
CA ALA A 157 14.35 15.29 1.17
C ALA A 157 14.85 13.92 0.64
N GLU A 158 15.19 13.00 1.53
CA GLU A 158 15.82 11.73 1.17
C GLU A 158 14.86 10.54 1.15
N LEU A 159 13.73 10.63 1.88
CA LEU A 159 12.77 9.53 2.00
C LEU A 159 11.39 9.96 1.47
N GLU A 160 10.80 9.11 0.63
CA GLU A 160 9.37 9.22 0.30
C GLU A 160 8.52 8.81 1.53
N TYR A 161 8.19 9.78 2.36
CA TYR A 161 7.40 9.55 3.56
C TYR A 161 5.92 9.86 3.33
N PRO A 162 4.98 8.98 3.69
CA PRO A 162 3.55 9.15 3.38
C PRO A 162 2.82 10.15 4.29
N GLY A 163 3.50 11.09 4.91
CA GLY A 163 2.90 12.07 5.82
C GLY A 163 3.80 13.27 6.09
N GLN A 164 3.27 14.29 6.79
CA GLN A 164 4.07 15.41 7.27
C GLN A 164 4.87 15.00 8.51
N ILE A 165 6.15 15.33 8.53
CA ILE A 165 7.02 15.21 9.71
C ILE A 165 6.82 16.47 10.58
N LYS A 166 6.47 16.26 11.84
CA LYS A 166 6.27 17.35 12.81
C LYS A 166 7.38 17.33 13.84
#